data_8c168815a76041053f46c09a016cbdb3
#
_entry.id   8c168815a76041053f46c09a016cbdb3
#
_cell.length_a   1.000
_cell.length_b   1.000
_cell.length_c   1.000
_cell.angle_alpha   90.00
_cell.angle_beta   90.00
_cell.angle_gamma   90.00
#
_symmetry.space_group_name_H-M   'P 1'
#
loop_
_entity.id
_entity.type
_entity.pdbx_description
1 polymer ?
#
loop_
_entity_poly.entity_id
_entity_poly.type
_entity_poly.pdbx_seq_one_letter_code
_entity_poly.pdbx_strand_id
1 'polypeptide(L)'
;MRFTELLVGAAAISGAIAVPTATEKRAKAFQFTGVSESGAEFGNNVLPGRLGKEYTWPDHNAISTLIGKGFNTFRVAFMMERLIPTKLTGTFNETYAAGLDDIVKFITDQGAYAVIDPHNFGRYYGNVITDVAGFGAWWTTVAKRYASNSKVIFDTNNEFHDEDNALVGQLNQAAIDAIRKAGATSQYIFVEGNSWTGAWHWTSSGTSEAMGKLTDPQDKIVYEMHQYLDSDGSGTSEACVSATIGKERLADATAWLKANGKKGIIGETAGGPNAQCISAVQGMLQYMKDNSDVWTGWLWWGAGPWWADYMYGMEPPTGTAYTKVLPSLTQFI
;
A
#
# COMPACT_ATOMS: atom_id res chain seq x y z
N MET A 1 -47.51 -81.46 21.19
CA MET A 1 -47.91 -80.11 20.72
C MET A 1 -46.90 -79.11 21.23
N ARG A 2 -46.10 -78.52 20.32
CA ARG A 2 -45.09 -77.53 20.69
C ARG A 2 -45.53 -76.21 20.07
N PHE A 3 -45.73 -75.21 20.89
CA PHE A 3 -45.99 -73.84 20.46
C PHE A 3 -44.67 -73.16 20.19
N THR A 4 -44.57 -72.57 19.00
CA THR A 4 -43.41 -71.75 18.56
C THR A 4 -43.84 -70.31 18.68
N GLU A 5 -43.18 -69.53 19.52
CA GLU A 5 -43.38 -68.07 19.62
C GLU A 5 -42.52 -67.35 18.58
N LEU A 6 -43.15 -66.47 17.78
CA LEU A 6 -42.47 -65.58 16.87
C LEU A 6 -42.13 -64.26 17.62
N LEU A 7 -40.85 -63.95 17.73
CA LEU A 7 -40.38 -62.68 18.19
C LEU A 7 -40.26 -61.70 16.94
N VAL A 8 -41.06 -60.65 16.94
CA VAL A 8 -40.97 -59.55 15.96
C VAL A 8 -40.01 -58.55 16.53
N GLY A 9 -38.80 -58.41 15.92
CA GLY A 9 -37.81 -57.37 16.22
C GLY A 9 -38.14 -56.08 15.52
N ALA A 10 -38.42 -55.01 16.26
CA ALA A 10 -38.56 -53.66 15.73
C ALA A 10 -37.17 -53.04 15.55
N ALA A 11 -36.76 -52.78 14.31
CA ALA A 11 -35.54 -52.03 14.01
C ALA A 11 -35.85 -50.55 14.09
N ALA A 12 -35.27 -49.85 15.06
CA ALA A 12 -35.29 -48.40 15.14
C ALA A 12 -34.25 -47.80 14.16
N ILE A 13 -34.71 -47.12 13.11
CA ILE A 13 -33.87 -46.39 12.20
C ILE A 13 -33.58 -45.00 12.83
N SER A 14 -32.39 -44.82 13.40
CA SER A 14 -31.89 -43.49 13.83
C SER A 14 -31.45 -42.70 12.60
N GLY A 15 -32.29 -41.81 12.11
CA GLY A 15 -31.93 -40.85 11.10
C GLY A 15 -31.00 -39.77 11.69
N ALA A 16 -29.73 -39.83 11.38
CA ALA A 16 -28.81 -38.72 11.67
C ALA A 16 -29.09 -37.55 10.73
N ILE A 17 -29.67 -36.48 11.27
CA ILE A 17 -29.81 -35.22 10.55
C ILE A 17 -28.41 -34.59 10.48
N ALA A 18 -27.76 -34.63 9.33
CA ALA A 18 -26.55 -33.89 9.06
C ALA A 18 -26.89 -32.38 9.03
N VAL A 19 -26.51 -31.67 10.10
CA VAL A 19 -26.52 -30.20 10.11
C VAL A 19 -25.42 -29.74 9.14
N PRO A 20 -25.71 -28.94 8.11
CA PRO A 20 -24.67 -28.42 7.24
C PRO A 20 -23.77 -27.51 8.10
N THR A 21 -22.54 -27.94 8.35
CA THR A 21 -21.48 -27.08 8.86
C THR A 21 -21.26 -25.99 7.81
N ALA A 22 -21.59 -24.74 8.16
CA ALA A 22 -21.18 -23.61 7.39
C ALA A 22 -19.65 -23.67 7.27
N THR A 23 -19.15 -23.91 6.07
CA THR A 23 -17.73 -23.79 5.75
C THR A 23 -17.39 -22.32 5.97
N GLU A 24 -16.75 -21.99 7.09
CA GLU A 24 -16.14 -20.69 7.28
C GLU A 24 -15.24 -20.45 6.07
N LYS A 25 -15.59 -19.45 5.25
CA LYS A 25 -14.71 -18.98 4.19
C LYS A 25 -13.42 -18.54 4.86
N ARG A 26 -12.38 -19.35 4.77
CA ARG A 26 -11.05 -18.98 5.25
C ARG A 26 -10.70 -17.64 4.61
N ALA A 27 -10.52 -16.59 5.43
CA ALA A 27 -10.17 -15.27 4.95
C ALA A 27 -8.94 -15.39 4.04
N LYS A 28 -8.99 -14.78 2.86
CA LYS A 28 -7.86 -14.77 1.93
C LYS A 28 -6.67 -14.11 2.60
N ALA A 29 -5.47 -14.64 2.38
CA ALA A 29 -4.24 -13.92 2.68
C ALA A 29 -4.20 -12.63 1.87
N PHE A 30 -3.60 -11.58 2.41
CA PHE A 30 -3.36 -10.35 1.66
C PHE A 30 -2.47 -10.64 0.45
N GLN A 31 -2.75 -9.94 -0.65
CA GLN A 31 -1.93 -10.01 -1.86
C GLN A 31 -0.63 -9.24 -1.68
N PHE A 32 -0.70 -8.11 -0.99
CA PHE A 32 0.42 -7.19 -0.77
C PHE A 32 0.60 -6.95 0.73
N THR A 33 1.77 -7.30 1.25
CA THR A 33 2.15 -7.00 2.63
C THR A 33 3.60 -6.54 2.65
N GLY A 34 3.87 -5.42 3.30
CA GLY A 34 5.22 -4.89 3.24
C GLY A 34 5.45 -3.60 4.00
N VAL A 35 6.41 -2.85 3.50
CA VAL A 35 6.85 -1.58 4.10
C VAL A 35 7.13 -0.53 3.03
N SER A 36 7.04 0.74 3.42
CA SER A 36 7.66 1.84 2.67
C SER A 36 9.14 1.93 3.02
N GLU A 37 9.98 2.04 1.99
CA GLU A 37 11.43 2.15 2.06
C GLU A 37 11.83 3.60 1.78
N SER A 38 12.14 4.32 2.83
CA SER A 38 12.53 5.73 2.79
C SER A 38 14.04 5.91 2.67
N GLY A 39 14.44 7.09 2.23
CA GLY A 39 15.84 7.52 2.16
C GLY A 39 16.19 8.26 0.87
N ALA A 40 15.68 7.83 -0.27
CA ALA A 40 16.00 8.48 -1.54
C ALA A 40 15.23 9.80 -1.74
N GLU A 41 14.14 10.03 -1.03
CA GLU A 41 13.38 11.28 -0.97
C GLU A 41 13.92 12.27 0.07
N PHE A 42 14.75 11.84 1.02
CA PHE A 42 15.26 12.69 2.10
C PHE A 42 16.04 13.90 1.58
N GLY A 43 16.16 14.93 2.41
CA GLY A 43 16.87 16.14 2.05
C GLY A 43 16.29 16.87 0.84
N ASN A 44 14.97 16.85 0.67
CA ASN A 44 14.21 17.43 -0.43
C ASN A 44 14.38 18.96 -0.60
N ASN A 45 14.89 19.64 0.44
CA ASN A 45 15.24 21.05 0.41
C ASN A 45 16.56 21.34 -0.31
N VAL A 46 17.33 20.30 -0.70
CA VAL A 46 18.59 20.41 -1.43
C VAL A 46 18.52 19.54 -2.69
N LEU A 47 18.30 20.17 -3.84
CA LEU A 47 18.18 19.49 -5.12
C LEU A 47 19.38 19.84 -6.04
N PRO A 48 19.96 18.83 -6.70
CA PRO A 48 19.58 17.44 -6.74
C PRO A 48 20.00 16.62 -5.50
N GLY A 49 20.76 17.22 -4.57
CA GLY A 49 21.32 16.50 -3.41
C GLY A 49 22.47 15.56 -3.78
N ARG A 50 23.08 14.94 -2.79
CA ARG A 50 24.22 14.00 -2.91
C ARG A 50 23.94 12.72 -2.18
N LEU A 51 24.19 11.60 -2.83
CA LEU A 51 24.12 10.28 -2.21
C LEU A 51 25.05 10.20 -1.00
N GLY A 52 24.55 9.65 0.09
CA GLY A 52 25.27 9.51 1.35
C GLY A 52 25.33 10.80 2.20
N LYS A 53 24.68 11.89 1.74
CA LYS A 53 24.63 13.16 2.48
C LYS A 53 23.21 13.72 2.62
N GLU A 54 22.58 14.07 1.52
CA GLU A 54 21.20 14.56 1.49
C GLU A 54 20.19 13.40 1.33
N TYR A 55 20.60 12.31 0.63
CA TYR A 55 19.75 11.13 0.45
C TYR A 55 20.58 9.84 0.48
N THR A 56 19.89 8.72 0.64
CA THR A 56 20.45 7.37 0.56
C THR A 56 19.45 6.42 -0.10
N TRP A 57 19.92 5.27 -0.56
CA TRP A 57 19.04 4.19 -1.02
C TRP A 57 18.82 3.19 0.11
N PRO A 58 17.70 2.42 0.10
CA PRO A 58 17.45 1.33 1.03
C PRO A 58 18.56 0.29 1.05
N ASP A 59 18.70 -0.41 2.17
CA ASP A 59 19.73 -1.45 2.35
C ASP A 59 19.24 -2.83 1.86
N HIS A 60 19.98 -3.49 0.98
CA HIS A 60 19.66 -4.80 0.43
C HIS A 60 19.49 -5.88 1.52
N ASN A 61 20.32 -5.84 2.59
CA ASN A 61 20.23 -6.84 3.66
C ASN A 61 18.99 -6.61 4.52
N ALA A 62 18.60 -5.35 4.75
CA ALA A 62 17.36 -5.01 5.43
C ALA A 62 16.15 -5.54 4.66
N ILE A 63 16.07 -5.25 3.36
CA ILE A 63 15.02 -5.77 2.47
C ILE A 63 14.98 -7.30 2.50
N SER A 64 16.14 -7.99 2.35
CA SER A 64 16.19 -9.45 2.42
C SER A 64 15.70 -9.99 3.76
N THR A 65 16.04 -9.30 4.86
CA THR A 65 15.60 -9.67 6.21
C THR A 65 14.07 -9.57 6.32
N LEU A 66 13.46 -8.49 5.79
CA LEU A 66 12.02 -8.29 5.78
C LEU A 66 11.30 -9.30 4.88
N ILE A 67 11.87 -9.63 3.71
CA ILE A 67 11.37 -10.73 2.86
C ILE A 67 11.39 -12.06 3.64
N GLY A 68 12.46 -12.32 4.40
CA GLY A 68 12.56 -13.48 5.28
C GLY A 68 11.53 -13.51 6.41
N LYS A 69 10.88 -12.37 6.75
CA LYS A 69 9.75 -12.29 7.67
C LYS A 69 8.40 -12.52 6.98
N GLY A 70 8.37 -12.62 5.65
CA GLY A 70 7.17 -12.85 4.85
C GLY A 70 6.66 -11.62 4.09
N PHE A 71 7.29 -10.45 4.23
CA PHE A 71 6.92 -9.28 3.43
C PHE A 71 7.22 -9.53 1.95
N ASN A 72 6.31 -9.11 1.08
CA ASN A 72 6.39 -9.34 -0.35
C ASN A 72 6.26 -8.05 -1.19
N THR A 73 6.16 -6.89 -0.55
CA THR A 73 5.93 -5.61 -1.23
C THR A 73 6.73 -4.49 -0.54
N PHE A 74 7.50 -3.76 -1.32
CA PHE A 74 8.37 -2.69 -0.85
C PHE A 74 8.07 -1.42 -1.65
N ARG A 75 7.57 -0.38 -0.99
CA ARG A 75 7.25 0.92 -1.60
C ARG A 75 8.47 1.83 -1.46
N VAL A 76 9.13 2.07 -2.57
CA VAL A 76 10.41 2.80 -2.64
C VAL A 76 10.13 4.27 -2.92
N ALA A 77 10.24 5.08 -1.88
CA ALA A 77 10.06 6.52 -1.97
C ALA A 77 11.25 7.20 -2.67
N PHE A 78 11.00 8.11 -3.61
CA PHE A 78 12.02 8.89 -4.29
C PHE A 78 11.49 10.26 -4.75
N MET A 79 12.38 11.17 -5.18
CA MET A 79 12.00 12.50 -5.66
C MET A 79 11.93 12.56 -7.18
N MET A 80 10.81 13.09 -7.71
CA MET A 80 10.63 13.34 -9.15
C MET A 80 11.74 14.20 -9.72
N GLU A 81 12.13 15.27 -9.01
CA GLU A 81 13.15 16.24 -9.40
C GLU A 81 14.56 15.67 -9.44
N ARG A 82 14.82 14.64 -8.64
CA ARG A 82 16.11 13.91 -8.68
C ARG A 82 16.15 12.93 -9.84
N LEU A 83 15.01 12.30 -10.12
CA LEU A 83 14.91 11.32 -11.20
C LEU A 83 14.89 11.97 -12.57
N ILE A 84 14.03 12.98 -12.79
CA ILE A 84 13.92 13.76 -14.03
C ILE A 84 13.99 15.24 -13.65
N PRO A 85 15.18 15.84 -13.62
CA PRO A 85 15.35 17.25 -13.24
C PRO A 85 14.87 18.22 -14.32
N THR A 86 14.78 19.48 -13.94
CA THR A 86 14.51 20.63 -14.79
C THR A 86 13.03 20.81 -15.18
N LYS A 87 12.36 19.79 -15.72
CA LYS A 87 10.96 19.83 -16.13
C LYS A 87 10.38 18.42 -16.25
N LEU A 88 9.07 18.28 -16.15
CA LEU A 88 8.36 16.98 -16.23
C LEU A 88 8.66 16.21 -17.52
N THR A 89 8.91 16.90 -18.62
CA THR A 89 9.28 16.31 -19.93
C THR A 89 10.79 16.20 -20.15
N GLY A 90 11.59 16.27 -19.08
CA GLY A 90 13.05 16.16 -19.12
C GLY A 90 13.54 14.73 -19.38
N THR A 91 14.85 14.58 -19.24
CA THR A 91 15.53 13.28 -19.34
C THR A 91 15.97 12.81 -17.95
N PHE A 92 16.24 11.52 -17.79
CA PHE A 92 16.74 10.98 -16.55
C PHE A 92 18.06 11.61 -16.10
N ASN A 93 18.19 11.86 -14.82
CA ASN A 93 19.47 11.86 -14.15
C ASN A 93 19.88 10.38 -13.99
N GLU A 94 20.70 9.88 -14.90
CA GLU A 94 21.02 8.46 -14.96
C GLU A 94 21.73 7.95 -13.68
N THR A 95 22.46 8.80 -12.97
CA THR A 95 23.08 8.41 -11.70
C THR A 95 22.00 8.10 -10.64
N TYR A 96 20.99 8.93 -10.53
CA TYR A 96 19.88 8.69 -9.59
C TYR A 96 18.97 7.55 -10.06
N ALA A 97 18.69 7.50 -11.36
CA ALA A 97 17.91 6.44 -11.97
C ALA A 97 18.55 5.05 -11.78
N ALA A 98 19.89 4.95 -11.90
CA ALA A 98 20.61 3.70 -11.65
C ALA A 98 20.48 3.22 -10.20
N GLY A 99 20.39 4.12 -9.22
CA GLY A 99 20.12 3.73 -7.83
C GLY A 99 18.70 3.18 -7.65
N LEU A 100 17.71 3.78 -8.29
CA LEU A 100 16.34 3.26 -8.29
C LEU A 100 16.27 1.89 -8.99
N ASP A 101 16.94 1.74 -10.14
CA ASP A 101 17.00 0.47 -10.85
C ASP A 101 17.61 -0.65 -10.01
N ASP A 102 18.68 -0.36 -9.26
CA ASP A 102 19.36 -1.32 -8.41
C ASP A 102 18.41 -1.85 -7.32
N ILE A 103 17.72 -0.96 -6.62
CA ILE A 103 16.75 -1.34 -5.58
C ILE A 103 15.55 -2.09 -6.18
N VAL A 104 14.97 -1.60 -7.26
CA VAL A 104 13.84 -2.25 -7.95
C VAL A 104 14.24 -3.65 -8.42
N LYS A 105 15.40 -3.77 -9.05
CA LYS A 105 15.92 -5.06 -9.52
C LYS A 105 16.14 -6.02 -8.34
N PHE A 106 16.78 -5.55 -7.27
CA PHE A 106 17.06 -6.36 -6.09
C PHE A 106 15.79 -6.94 -5.47
N ILE A 107 14.75 -6.11 -5.28
CA ILE A 107 13.45 -6.54 -4.74
C ILE A 107 12.80 -7.56 -5.67
N THR A 108 12.73 -7.26 -6.96
CA THR A 108 11.97 -8.10 -7.90
C THR A 108 12.67 -9.41 -8.24
N ASP A 109 14.00 -9.48 -8.21
CA ASP A 109 14.76 -10.71 -8.36
C ASP A 109 14.51 -11.70 -7.21
N GLN A 110 14.12 -11.22 -6.03
CA GLN A 110 13.70 -12.07 -4.91
C GLN A 110 12.21 -12.47 -4.99
N GLY A 111 11.50 -12.11 -6.05
CA GLY A 111 10.10 -12.44 -6.28
C GLY A 111 9.11 -11.50 -5.58
N ALA A 112 9.58 -10.48 -4.88
CA ALA A 112 8.77 -9.46 -4.25
C ALA A 112 8.32 -8.38 -5.24
N TYR A 113 7.37 -7.53 -4.84
CA TYR A 113 6.92 -6.37 -5.62
C TYR A 113 7.70 -5.12 -5.19
N ALA A 114 8.13 -4.34 -6.17
CA ALA A 114 8.67 -3.01 -5.96
C ALA A 114 7.64 -1.97 -6.40
N VAL A 115 7.09 -1.23 -5.45
CA VAL A 115 6.24 -0.07 -5.72
C VAL A 115 7.16 1.12 -5.88
N ILE A 116 7.14 1.77 -7.05
CA ILE A 116 7.92 2.98 -7.28
C ILE A 116 7.05 4.20 -6.98
N ASP A 117 7.43 4.91 -5.93
CA ASP A 117 6.67 6.00 -5.33
C ASP A 117 7.37 7.35 -5.52
N PRO A 118 6.87 8.19 -6.45
CA PRO A 118 7.27 9.60 -6.49
C PRO A 118 6.72 10.33 -5.26
N HIS A 119 7.53 10.46 -4.21
CA HIS A 119 7.12 10.96 -2.89
C HIS A 119 7.03 12.49 -2.86
N ASN A 120 6.18 13.05 -3.71
CA ASN A 120 6.19 14.47 -4.08
C ASN A 120 4.96 15.28 -3.66
N PHE A 121 3.94 14.66 -3.05
CA PHE A 121 2.75 15.37 -2.56
C PHE A 121 2.01 16.17 -3.64
N GLY A 122 1.98 15.66 -4.89
CA GLY A 122 1.39 16.38 -6.02
C GLY A 122 2.19 17.60 -6.47
N ARG A 123 3.47 17.70 -6.09
CA ARG A 123 4.31 18.88 -6.37
C ARG A 123 5.55 18.51 -7.19
N TYR A 124 6.03 19.51 -7.93
CA TYR A 124 7.30 19.44 -8.64
C TYR A 124 8.05 20.74 -8.42
N TYR A 125 9.27 20.68 -7.84
CA TYR A 125 9.99 21.85 -7.31
C TYR A 125 9.13 22.71 -6.38
N GLY A 126 8.35 22.08 -5.50
CA GLY A 126 7.49 22.73 -4.52
C GLY A 126 6.22 23.37 -5.09
N ASN A 127 6.01 23.33 -6.41
CA ASN A 127 4.81 23.88 -7.04
C ASN A 127 3.80 22.76 -7.34
N VAL A 128 2.53 23.01 -7.09
CA VAL A 128 1.45 22.08 -7.45
C VAL A 128 1.53 21.75 -8.94
N ILE A 129 1.47 20.47 -9.27
CA ILE A 129 1.49 20.00 -10.65
C ILE A 129 0.12 20.27 -11.28
N THR A 130 0.05 21.29 -12.15
CA THR A 130 -1.16 21.63 -12.92
C THR A 130 -1.05 21.25 -14.40
N ASP A 131 0.16 20.90 -14.86
CA ASP A 131 0.42 20.42 -16.22
C ASP A 131 0.13 18.92 -16.31
N VAL A 132 -1.15 18.59 -16.56
CA VAL A 132 -1.63 17.21 -16.70
C VAL A 132 -0.91 16.46 -17.83
N ALA A 133 -0.67 17.15 -18.96
CA ALA A 133 0.03 16.57 -20.11
C ALA A 133 1.51 16.31 -19.81
N GLY A 134 2.17 17.25 -19.12
CA GLY A 134 3.55 17.08 -18.66
C GLY A 134 3.69 15.94 -17.64
N PHE A 135 2.74 15.80 -16.72
CA PHE A 135 2.72 14.70 -15.76
C PHE A 135 2.56 13.34 -16.47
N GLY A 136 1.66 13.23 -17.44
CA GLY A 136 1.55 12.04 -18.29
C GLY A 136 2.82 11.75 -19.09
N ALA A 137 3.53 12.79 -19.60
CA ALA A 137 4.80 12.60 -20.27
C ALA A 137 5.91 12.10 -19.34
N TRP A 138 5.94 12.57 -18.09
CA TRP A 138 6.83 12.08 -17.04
C TRP A 138 6.60 10.58 -16.81
N TRP A 139 5.35 10.18 -16.61
CA TRP A 139 4.98 8.78 -16.44
C TRP A 139 5.28 7.91 -17.67
N THR A 140 5.12 8.46 -18.89
CA THR A 140 5.54 7.75 -20.12
C THR A 140 7.03 7.40 -20.08
N THR A 141 7.86 8.37 -19.63
CA THR A 141 9.31 8.18 -19.55
C THR A 141 9.70 7.14 -18.51
N VAL A 142 9.13 7.24 -17.31
CA VAL A 142 9.41 6.31 -16.20
C VAL A 142 8.87 4.91 -16.50
N ALA A 143 7.63 4.80 -16.98
CA ALA A 143 7.02 3.52 -17.23
C ALA A 143 7.74 2.70 -18.32
N LYS A 144 8.29 3.36 -19.35
CA LYS A 144 9.10 2.67 -20.38
C LYS A 144 10.31 1.94 -19.79
N ARG A 145 10.92 2.49 -18.72
CA ARG A 145 12.10 1.87 -18.08
C ARG A 145 11.74 0.57 -17.39
N TYR A 146 10.52 0.46 -16.86
CA TYR A 146 10.08 -0.69 -16.06
C TYR A 146 8.99 -1.55 -16.73
N ALA A 147 8.59 -1.26 -17.97
CA ALA A 147 7.47 -1.91 -18.66
C ALA A 147 7.62 -3.44 -18.81
N SER A 148 8.85 -3.94 -18.88
CA SER A 148 9.13 -5.38 -18.97
C SER A 148 9.14 -6.12 -17.62
N ASN A 149 9.12 -5.40 -16.49
CA ASN A 149 9.16 -6.00 -15.16
C ASN A 149 7.76 -6.06 -14.54
N SER A 150 7.15 -7.25 -14.58
CA SER A 150 5.78 -7.48 -14.08
C SER A 150 5.65 -7.40 -12.55
N LYS A 151 6.76 -7.29 -11.83
CA LYS A 151 6.80 -7.14 -10.37
C LYS A 151 6.94 -5.69 -9.93
N VAL A 152 7.06 -4.75 -10.86
CA VAL A 152 6.95 -3.33 -10.55
C VAL A 152 5.47 -2.96 -10.41
N ILE A 153 5.17 -2.12 -9.45
CA ILE A 153 3.89 -1.44 -9.26
C ILE A 153 4.16 0.05 -9.40
N PHE A 154 3.32 0.75 -10.13
CA PHE A 154 3.43 2.20 -10.30
C PHE A 154 2.49 2.87 -9.31
N ASP A 155 3.03 3.65 -8.40
CA ASP A 155 2.28 4.54 -7.53
C ASP A 155 2.26 5.94 -8.15
N THR A 156 1.08 6.50 -8.35
CA THR A 156 0.94 7.68 -9.21
C THR A 156 1.58 8.93 -8.66
N ASN A 157 1.53 9.17 -7.38
CA ASN A 157 2.26 10.19 -6.62
C ASN A 157 1.81 10.17 -5.15
N ASN A 158 2.74 10.25 -4.21
CA ASN A 158 2.44 10.30 -2.79
C ASN A 158 1.56 11.48 -2.41
N GLU A 159 0.45 11.23 -1.74
CA GLU A 159 -0.32 12.16 -0.91
C GLU A 159 -0.64 13.52 -1.52
N PHE A 160 -1.38 13.55 -2.61
CA PHE A 160 -1.94 14.81 -3.10
C PHE A 160 -2.74 15.52 -1.99
N HIS A 161 -2.54 16.82 -1.81
CA HIS A 161 -3.27 17.61 -0.83
C HIS A 161 -3.39 19.08 -1.25
N ASP A 162 -4.48 19.72 -0.86
CA ASP A 162 -4.80 21.12 -1.14
C ASP A 162 -4.99 21.45 -2.64
N GLU A 163 -5.12 20.44 -3.51
CA GLU A 163 -5.51 20.60 -4.90
C GLU A 163 -7.02 20.48 -5.07
N ASP A 164 -7.50 20.87 -6.26
CA ASP A 164 -8.85 20.55 -6.70
C ASP A 164 -8.97 19.04 -6.97
N ASN A 165 -10.02 18.40 -6.46
CA ASN A 165 -10.24 16.96 -6.62
C ASN A 165 -10.33 16.53 -8.08
N ALA A 166 -10.88 17.38 -8.98
CA ALA A 166 -10.94 17.07 -10.40
C ALA A 166 -9.55 17.09 -11.04
N LEU A 167 -8.67 17.99 -10.60
CA LEU A 167 -7.26 18.01 -11.04
C LEU A 167 -6.55 16.73 -10.61
N VAL A 168 -6.69 16.29 -9.36
CA VAL A 168 -6.08 15.04 -8.87
C VAL A 168 -6.58 13.84 -9.68
N GLY A 169 -7.88 13.77 -9.97
CA GLY A 169 -8.43 12.74 -10.85
C GLY A 169 -7.84 12.78 -12.26
N GLN A 170 -7.65 13.97 -12.85
CA GLN A 170 -7.04 14.14 -14.18
C GLN A 170 -5.57 13.72 -14.19
N LEU A 171 -4.80 14.06 -13.15
CA LEU A 171 -3.39 13.66 -13.03
C LEU A 171 -3.27 12.13 -12.94
N ASN A 172 -4.07 11.49 -12.08
CA ASN A 172 -4.09 10.04 -11.98
C ASN A 172 -4.48 9.36 -13.30
N GLN A 173 -5.52 9.85 -14.00
CA GLN A 173 -5.90 9.27 -15.29
C GLN A 173 -4.80 9.45 -16.35
N ALA A 174 -4.16 10.62 -16.39
CA ALA A 174 -3.04 10.85 -17.30
C ALA A 174 -1.85 9.93 -17.03
N ALA A 175 -1.55 9.63 -15.75
CA ALA A 175 -0.54 8.66 -15.36
C ALA A 175 -0.92 7.25 -15.84
N ILE A 176 -2.15 6.79 -15.57
CA ILE A 176 -2.65 5.47 -15.99
C ILE A 176 -2.51 5.32 -17.51
N ASP A 177 -3.03 6.26 -18.28
CA ASP A 177 -3.01 6.24 -19.74
C ASP A 177 -1.58 6.19 -20.29
N ALA A 178 -0.69 7.00 -19.69
CA ALA A 178 0.72 7.07 -20.05
C ALA A 178 1.47 5.75 -19.76
N ILE A 179 1.26 5.18 -18.58
CA ILE A 179 1.84 3.90 -18.16
C ILE A 179 1.41 2.79 -19.13
N ARG A 180 0.12 2.69 -19.44
CA ARG A 180 -0.40 1.68 -20.37
C ARG A 180 0.11 1.89 -21.80
N LYS A 181 0.13 3.13 -22.27
CA LYS A 181 0.68 3.47 -23.58
C LYS A 181 2.19 3.20 -23.70
N ALA A 182 2.92 3.27 -22.60
CA ALA A 182 4.35 2.91 -22.54
C ALA A 182 4.61 1.39 -22.68
N GLY A 183 3.57 0.55 -22.68
CA GLY A 183 3.65 -0.89 -22.80
C GLY A 183 3.62 -1.66 -21.47
N ALA A 184 3.46 -0.96 -20.35
CA ALA A 184 3.35 -1.58 -19.02
C ALA A 184 1.92 -2.09 -18.80
N THR A 185 1.58 -3.25 -19.37
CA THR A 185 0.23 -3.82 -19.37
C THR A 185 -0.02 -4.90 -18.30
N SER A 186 1.05 -5.42 -17.69
CA SER A 186 0.95 -6.47 -16.67
C SER A 186 0.96 -5.94 -15.23
N GLN A 187 1.42 -4.73 -15.03
CA GLN A 187 1.67 -4.10 -13.72
C GLN A 187 0.37 -3.59 -13.09
N TYR A 188 0.31 -3.63 -11.75
CA TYR A 188 -0.66 -2.87 -10.99
C TYR A 188 -0.30 -1.38 -11.00
N ILE A 189 -1.31 -0.54 -10.88
CA ILE A 189 -1.15 0.89 -10.66
C ILE A 189 -1.86 1.22 -9.36
N PHE A 190 -1.12 1.74 -8.40
CA PHE A 190 -1.66 2.31 -7.17
C PHE A 190 -1.98 3.78 -7.46
N VAL A 191 -3.21 4.19 -7.15
CA VAL A 191 -3.69 5.54 -7.39
C VAL A 191 -4.01 6.20 -6.07
N GLU A 192 -3.49 7.39 -5.87
CA GLU A 192 -3.69 8.14 -4.65
C GLU A 192 -4.61 9.34 -4.84
N GLY A 193 -5.46 9.57 -3.85
CA GLY A 193 -6.42 10.68 -3.87
C GLY A 193 -5.87 11.95 -3.22
N ASN A 194 -6.73 12.97 -3.18
CA ASN A 194 -6.47 14.22 -2.49
C ASN A 194 -6.59 14.03 -0.95
N SER A 195 -6.35 15.10 -0.19
CA SER A 195 -6.43 15.09 1.29
C SER A 195 -5.53 14.02 1.92
N TRP A 196 -4.26 13.98 1.46
CA TRP A 196 -3.25 12.99 1.87
C TRP A 196 -3.74 11.55 1.66
N THR A 197 -4.55 11.32 0.62
CA THR A 197 -5.14 10.00 0.28
C THR A 197 -5.77 9.27 1.48
N GLY A 198 -6.18 10.02 2.50
CA GLY A 198 -6.64 9.49 3.78
C GLY A 198 -7.89 8.63 3.67
N ALA A 199 -7.84 7.37 4.14
CA ALA A 199 -8.99 6.48 4.13
C ALA A 199 -10.16 7.02 4.96
N TRP A 200 -9.85 7.64 6.10
CA TRP A 200 -10.85 8.28 6.97
C TRP A 200 -11.61 9.43 6.29
N HIS A 201 -10.94 10.15 5.39
CA HIS A 201 -11.49 11.30 4.68
C HIS A 201 -11.87 11.00 3.23
N TRP A 202 -11.74 9.77 2.78
CA TRP A 202 -11.91 9.38 1.38
C TRP A 202 -13.23 9.85 0.75
N THR A 203 -14.34 9.69 1.48
CA THR A 203 -15.65 10.12 1.00
C THR A 203 -15.98 11.55 1.40
N SER A 204 -15.66 11.94 2.64
CA SER A 204 -16.05 13.27 3.17
C SER A 204 -15.30 14.44 2.53
N SER A 205 -14.09 14.21 1.99
CA SER A 205 -13.32 15.24 1.26
C SER A 205 -13.76 15.41 -0.20
N GLY A 206 -14.65 14.55 -0.71
CA GLY A 206 -15.02 14.54 -2.13
C GLY A 206 -14.01 13.81 -3.04
N THR A 207 -12.90 13.32 -2.49
CA THR A 207 -11.89 12.54 -3.23
C THR A 207 -12.51 11.35 -3.97
N SER A 208 -13.39 10.62 -3.30
CA SER A 208 -14.07 9.44 -3.85
C SER A 208 -14.83 9.70 -5.15
N GLU A 209 -15.39 10.90 -5.36
CA GLU A 209 -16.13 11.25 -6.58
C GLU A 209 -15.21 11.41 -7.80
N ALA A 210 -14.05 12.02 -7.60
CA ALA A 210 -13.07 12.21 -8.66
C ALA A 210 -12.37 10.89 -9.00
N MET A 211 -11.89 10.19 -7.97
CA MET A 211 -11.14 8.94 -8.12
C MET A 211 -12.00 7.79 -8.62
N GLY A 212 -13.30 7.76 -8.28
CA GLY A 212 -14.23 6.73 -8.74
C GLY A 212 -14.42 6.67 -10.27
N LYS A 213 -14.06 7.73 -10.98
CA LYS A 213 -14.16 7.84 -12.45
C LYS A 213 -12.95 7.26 -13.19
N LEU A 214 -11.88 6.91 -12.49
CA LEU A 214 -10.67 6.36 -13.10
C LEU A 214 -10.95 5.05 -13.82
N THR A 215 -10.34 4.91 -14.99
CA THR A 215 -10.44 3.73 -15.85
C THR A 215 -9.05 3.20 -16.20
N ASP A 216 -8.94 1.89 -16.30
CA ASP A 216 -7.74 1.20 -16.76
C ASP A 216 -8.16 0.04 -17.70
N PRO A 217 -7.68 -0.01 -18.95
CA PRO A 217 -8.01 -1.09 -19.87
C PRO A 217 -7.51 -2.47 -19.42
N GLN A 218 -6.64 -2.54 -18.43
CA GLN A 218 -6.11 -3.79 -17.85
C GLN A 218 -6.81 -4.21 -16.56
N ASP A 219 -7.70 -3.36 -16.02
CA ASP A 219 -8.41 -3.59 -14.74
C ASP A 219 -7.43 -3.91 -13.57
N LYS A 220 -6.35 -3.14 -13.46
CA LYS A 220 -5.29 -3.32 -12.47
C LYS A 220 -5.04 -2.08 -11.60
N ILE A 221 -6.05 -1.21 -11.50
CA ILE A 221 -6.02 -0.11 -10.51
C ILE A 221 -6.26 -0.68 -9.12
N VAL A 222 -5.44 -0.24 -8.17
CA VAL A 222 -5.68 -0.39 -6.73
C VAL A 222 -5.68 1.00 -6.12
N TYR A 223 -6.72 1.33 -5.38
CA TYR A 223 -6.86 2.63 -4.71
C TYR A 223 -6.00 2.61 -3.45
N GLU A 224 -4.89 3.31 -3.50
CA GLU A 224 -3.98 3.45 -2.36
C GLU A 224 -4.50 4.52 -1.43
N MET A 225 -4.67 4.15 -0.19
CA MET A 225 -5.12 5.02 0.89
C MET A 225 -4.12 4.93 2.03
N HIS A 226 -3.93 6.04 2.73
CA HIS A 226 -3.10 6.12 3.93
C HIS A 226 -3.98 6.22 5.17
N GLN A 227 -3.58 5.59 6.26
CA GLN A 227 -4.32 5.70 7.51
C GLN A 227 -3.42 5.58 8.72
N TYR A 228 -3.25 6.68 9.42
CA TYR A 228 -2.63 6.72 10.74
C TYR A 228 -3.68 6.76 11.85
N LEU A 229 -3.28 6.46 13.10
CA LEU A 229 -4.19 6.11 14.19
C LEU A 229 -4.12 7.12 15.35
N ASP A 230 -3.32 8.16 15.22
CA ASP A 230 -3.22 9.29 16.14
C ASP A 230 -4.42 10.25 16.00
N SER A 231 -4.45 11.31 16.81
CA SER A 231 -5.64 12.13 16.99
C SER A 231 -6.15 12.80 15.71
N ASP A 232 -5.22 13.29 14.89
CA ASP A 232 -5.51 13.98 13.62
C ASP A 232 -5.27 13.11 12.37
N GLY A 233 -4.75 11.90 12.56
CA GLY A 233 -4.44 10.98 11.45
C GLY A 233 -3.16 11.31 10.69
N SER A 234 -2.29 12.17 11.24
CA SER A 234 -1.06 12.62 10.58
C SER A 234 0.11 11.65 10.68
N GLY A 235 0.08 10.68 11.60
CA GLY A 235 1.20 9.80 11.88
C GLY A 235 2.38 10.46 12.61
N THR A 236 2.13 11.58 13.29
CA THR A 236 3.18 12.34 14.00
C THR A 236 3.26 12.01 15.49
N SER A 237 2.33 11.20 16.02
CA SER A 237 2.27 10.79 17.42
C SER A 237 2.27 9.29 17.59
N GLU A 238 3.03 8.78 18.57
CA GLU A 238 3.01 7.37 18.96
C GLU A 238 1.76 6.95 19.74
N ALA A 239 0.86 7.87 20.07
CA ALA A 239 -0.38 7.60 20.76
C ALA A 239 -1.53 7.40 19.76
N CYS A 240 -2.28 6.32 19.91
CA CYS A 240 -3.49 6.08 19.14
C CYS A 240 -4.73 6.58 19.89
N VAL A 241 -5.77 7.01 19.17
CA VAL A 241 -7.03 7.53 19.75
C VAL A 241 -7.71 6.50 20.66
N SER A 242 -7.81 5.25 20.16
CA SER A 242 -8.41 4.12 20.88
C SER A 242 -7.88 2.80 20.33
N ALA A 243 -8.19 1.70 20.99
CA ALA A 243 -7.87 0.35 20.52
C ALA A 243 -8.69 -0.07 19.28
N THR A 244 -9.73 0.69 18.90
CA THR A 244 -10.65 0.36 17.81
C THR A 244 -10.60 1.36 16.65
N ILE A 245 -9.86 2.46 16.81
CA ILE A 245 -9.84 3.56 15.83
C ILE A 245 -9.48 3.13 14.41
N GLY A 246 -8.60 2.12 14.26
CA GLY A 246 -8.16 1.67 12.93
C GLY A 246 -9.32 1.16 12.09
N LYS A 247 -10.14 0.25 12.62
CA LYS A 247 -11.34 -0.25 11.91
C LYS A 247 -12.39 0.83 11.70
N GLU A 248 -12.53 1.76 12.66
CA GLU A 248 -13.53 2.83 12.59
C GLU A 248 -13.22 3.78 11.42
N ARG A 249 -11.94 4.15 11.25
CA ARG A 249 -11.50 5.03 10.18
C ARG A 249 -11.57 4.40 8.78
N LEU A 250 -11.60 3.07 8.66
CA LEU A 250 -11.72 2.39 7.36
C LEU A 250 -13.16 2.13 6.92
N ALA A 251 -14.15 2.34 7.78
CA ALA A 251 -15.53 1.91 7.53
C ALA A 251 -16.11 2.53 6.25
N ASP A 252 -16.01 3.85 6.08
CA ASP A 252 -16.57 4.58 4.94
C ASP A 252 -15.82 4.23 3.63
N ALA A 253 -14.49 4.18 3.66
CA ALA A 253 -13.70 3.77 2.51
C ALA A 253 -14.02 2.33 2.09
N THR A 254 -14.20 1.42 3.05
CA THR A 254 -14.60 0.03 2.76
C THR A 254 -15.97 -0.04 2.09
N ALA A 255 -16.93 0.72 2.62
CA ALA A 255 -18.28 0.78 2.02
C ALA A 255 -18.23 1.33 0.58
N TRP A 256 -17.43 2.37 0.34
CA TRP A 256 -17.22 2.94 -0.99
C TRP A 256 -16.57 1.94 -1.95
N LEU A 257 -15.51 1.25 -1.54
CA LEU A 257 -14.85 0.23 -2.36
C LEU A 257 -15.84 -0.86 -2.79
N LYS A 258 -16.65 -1.37 -1.84
CA LYS A 258 -17.67 -2.38 -2.11
C LYS A 258 -18.75 -1.89 -3.06
N ALA A 259 -19.29 -0.70 -2.80
CA ALA A 259 -20.36 -0.12 -3.61
C ALA A 259 -19.95 0.13 -5.06
N ASN A 260 -18.66 0.40 -5.30
CA ASN A 260 -18.12 0.72 -6.62
C ASN A 260 -17.35 -0.45 -7.27
N GLY A 261 -17.29 -1.63 -6.64
CA GLY A 261 -16.56 -2.78 -7.15
C GLY A 261 -15.05 -2.53 -7.28
N LYS A 262 -14.48 -1.67 -6.43
CA LYS A 262 -13.08 -1.27 -6.48
C LYS A 262 -12.24 -2.07 -5.50
N LYS A 263 -10.91 -2.05 -5.70
CA LYS A 263 -9.92 -2.66 -4.80
C LYS A 263 -9.07 -1.58 -4.16
N GLY A 264 -8.81 -1.70 -2.87
CA GLY A 264 -7.97 -0.77 -2.12
C GLY A 264 -6.78 -1.45 -1.47
N ILE A 265 -5.81 -0.65 -1.09
CA ILE A 265 -4.68 -1.00 -0.23
C ILE A 265 -4.49 0.11 0.80
N ILE A 266 -4.03 -0.23 1.99
CA ILE A 266 -3.47 0.77 2.90
C ILE A 266 -1.97 0.82 2.62
N GLY A 267 -1.57 1.83 1.84
CA GLY A 267 -0.17 2.01 1.40
C GLY A 267 0.74 2.62 2.45
N GLU A 268 0.15 3.32 3.43
CA GLU A 268 0.86 3.75 4.63
C GLU A 268 -0.01 3.60 5.87
N THR A 269 0.57 3.00 6.89
CA THR A 269 0.01 2.97 8.25
C THR A 269 1.11 2.72 9.25
N ALA A 270 0.90 3.18 10.48
CA ALA A 270 1.75 2.87 11.62
C ALA A 270 0.99 3.04 12.93
N GLY A 271 1.62 2.61 14.00
CA GLY A 271 1.17 2.84 15.38
C GLY A 271 2.32 2.70 16.36
N GLY A 272 2.29 3.46 17.43
CA GLY A 272 3.35 3.45 18.45
C GLY A 272 3.52 2.08 19.13
N PRO A 273 4.70 1.81 19.72
CA PRO A 273 5.03 0.54 20.33
C PRO A 273 4.39 0.37 21.74
N ASN A 274 3.09 0.60 21.82
CA ASN A 274 2.29 0.48 23.04
C ASN A 274 1.06 -0.40 22.82
N ALA A 275 0.50 -0.93 23.90
CA ALA A 275 -0.59 -1.91 23.82
C ALA A 275 -1.83 -1.39 23.10
N GLN A 276 -2.19 -0.12 23.28
CA GLN A 276 -3.37 0.48 22.62
C GLN A 276 -3.18 0.55 21.12
N CYS A 277 -2.04 1.03 20.64
CA CYS A 277 -1.75 1.13 19.21
C CYS A 277 -1.58 -0.26 18.57
N ILE A 278 -0.91 -1.20 19.22
CA ILE A 278 -0.81 -2.57 18.74
C ILE A 278 -2.21 -3.18 18.56
N SER A 279 -3.09 -3.00 19.53
CA SER A 279 -4.49 -3.47 19.42
C SER A 279 -5.25 -2.76 18.29
N ALA A 280 -5.04 -1.46 18.11
CA ALA A 280 -5.68 -0.68 17.06
C ALA A 280 -5.23 -1.11 15.65
N VAL A 281 -3.91 -1.34 15.45
CA VAL A 281 -3.36 -1.85 14.19
C VAL A 281 -3.85 -3.26 13.90
N GLN A 282 -3.78 -4.17 14.89
CA GLN A 282 -4.30 -5.54 14.73
C GLN A 282 -5.79 -5.54 14.38
N GLY A 283 -6.59 -4.71 15.06
CA GLY A 283 -8.03 -4.57 14.80
C GLY A 283 -8.30 -4.03 13.39
N MET A 284 -7.49 -3.10 12.89
CA MET A 284 -7.55 -2.59 11.52
C MET A 284 -7.23 -3.68 10.49
N LEU A 285 -6.12 -4.38 10.67
CA LEU A 285 -5.68 -5.44 9.76
C LEU A 285 -6.66 -6.62 9.75
N GLN A 286 -7.24 -6.97 10.90
CA GLN A 286 -8.30 -7.98 10.97
C GLN A 286 -9.55 -7.52 10.20
N TYR A 287 -9.97 -6.27 10.38
CA TYR A 287 -11.09 -5.69 9.64
C TYR A 287 -10.85 -5.73 8.12
N MET A 288 -9.65 -5.39 7.66
CA MET A 288 -9.27 -5.49 6.25
C MET A 288 -9.29 -6.94 5.76
N LYS A 289 -8.80 -7.88 6.58
CA LYS A 289 -8.81 -9.32 6.26
C LYS A 289 -10.24 -9.88 6.15
N ASP A 290 -11.16 -9.43 7.01
CA ASP A 290 -12.58 -9.79 6.95
C ASP A 290 -13.28 -9.18 5.73
N ASN A 291 -12.71 -8.12 5.14
CA ASN A 291 -13.14 -7.45 3.93
C ASN A 291 -12.13 -7.63 2.77
N SER A 292 -11.47 -8.79 2.69
CA SER A 292 -10.46 -9.11 1.66
C SER A 292 -11.04 -9.27 0.26
N ASP A 293 -12.35 -9.14 0.12
CA ASP A 293 -13.03 -8.94 -1.16
C ASP A 293 -12.70 -7.57 -1.80
N VAL A 294 -12.34 -6.57 -1.01
CA VAL A 294 -11.97 -5.24 -1.48
C VAL A 294 -10.59 -4.77 -1.04
N TRP A 295 -10.11 -5.16 0.16
CA TRP A 295 -8.76 -4.81 0.62
C TRP A 295 -7.73 -5.83 0.15
N THR A 296 -6.74 -5.36 -0.62
CA THR A 296 -5.69 -6.20 -1.21
C THR A 296 -4.45 -6.35 -0.33
N GLY A 297 -4.23 -5.44 0.60
CA GLY A 297 -3.03 -5.46 1.44
C GLY A 297 -2.78 -4.21 2.25
N TRP A 298 -1.59 -4.18 2.87
CA TRP A 298 -1.14 -3.07 3.70
C TRP A 298 0.39 -2.95 3.68
N LEU A 299 0.88 -1.71 3.82
CA LEU A 299 2.30 -1.40 3.94
C LEU A 299 2.51 -0.57 5.21
N TRP A 300 3.60 -0.86 5.91
CA TRP A 300 3.99 -0.13 7.11
C TRP A 300 4.85 1.09 6.76
N TRP A 301 4.61 2.21 7.41
CA TRP A 301 5.49 3.38 7.36
C TRP A 301 6.38 3.41 8.59
N GLY A 302 7.72 3.29 8.53
CA GLY A 302 8.48 3.04 7.32
C GLY A 302 9.80 2.37 7.71
N ALA A 303 10.46 1.81 6.74
CA ALA A 303 11.82 1.31 6.84
C ALA A 303 12.79 2.24 6.09
N GLY A 304 14.08 1.96 6.18
CA GLY A 304 15.14 2.75 5.56
C GLY A 304 16.27 3.10 6.53
N PRO A 305 17.50 3.27 6.04
CA PRO A 305 18.70 3.25 6.88
C PRO A 305 18.89 4.51 7.75
N TRP A 306 18.17 5.61 7.49
CA TRP A 306 18.41 6.89 8.19
C TRP A 306 17.31 7.29 9.18
N TRP A 307 16.40 6.41 9.52
CA TRP A 307 15.34 6.68 10.50
C TRP A 307 15.82 6.77 11.95
N ALA A 308 17.02 6.28 12.27
CA ALA A 308 17.57 6.27 13.63
C ALA A 308 16.59 5.66 14.65
N ASP A 309 16.17 6.45 15.65
CA ASP A 309 15.23 6.06 16.71
C ASP A 309 13.77 6.41 16.40
N TYR A 310 13.43 6.57 15.12
CA TYR A 310 12.05 6.87 14.70
C TYR A 310 11.04 5.89 15.29
N MET A 311 9.98 6.44 15.87
CA MET A 311 8.98 5.66 16.64
C MET A 311 8.33 4.53 15.85
N TYR A 312 8.20 4.68 14.53
CA TYR A 312 7.63 3.69 13.63
C TYR A 312 8.67 2.90 12.82
N GLY A 313 9.95 3.08 13.10
CA GLY A 313 11.05 2.48 12.35
C GLY A 313 10.95 0.96 12.26
N MET A 314 10.77 0.45 11.03
CA MET A 314 10.68 -0.99 10.72
C MET A 314 12.02 -1.54 10.18
N GLU A 315 13.06 -0.72 10.16
CA GLU A 315 14.40 -1.09 9.67
C GLU A 315 15.05 -2.15 10.55
N PRO A 316 15.41 -3.33 9.99
CA PRO A 316 16.18 -4.32 10.73
C PRO A 316 17.62 -3.86 11.01
N PRO A 317 18.26 -4.34 12.08
CA PRO A 317 17.72 -5.22 13.12
C PRO A 317 17.13 -4.45 14.31
N THR A 318 17.27 -3.11 14.36
CA THR A 318 17.09 -2.32 15.58
C THR A 318 15.89 -1.38 15.56
N GLY A 319 15.20 -1.25 14.46
CA GLY A 319 14.04 -0.36 14.33
C GLY A 319 13.02 -0.57 15.45
N THR A 320 12.46 0.51 15.96
CA THR A 320 11.51 0.48 17.08
C THR A 320 10.31 -0.40 16.79
N ALA A 321 9.68 -0.24 15.64
CA ALA A 321 8.55 -1.07 15.25
C ALA A 321 8.99 -2.49 14.85
N TYR A 322 10.16 -2.66 14.21
CA TYR A 322 10.71 -3.97 13.90
C TYR A 322 10.84 -4.86 15.14
N THR A 323 11.35 -4.30 16.23
CA THR A 323 11.58 -5.05 17.47
C THR A 323 10.36 -5.19 18.37
N LYS A 324 9.49 -4.17 18.41
CA LYS A 324 8.38 -4.10 19.39
C LYS A 324 7.00 -4.32 18.81
N VAL A 325 6.78 -4.04 17.52
CA VAL A 325 5.46 -4.11 16.90
C VAL A 325 5.33 -5.29 15.93
N LEU A 326 6.31 -5.51 15.05
CA LEU A 326 6.30 -6.57 14.04
C LEU A 326 5.98 -7.96 14.62
N PRO A 327 6.51 -8.39 15.80
CA PRO A 327 6.15 -9.70 16.37
C PRO A 327 4.64 -9.90 16.57
N SER A 328 3.88 -8.83 16.77
CA SER A 328 2.42 -8.87 16.94
C SER A 328 1.64 -8.88 15.62
N LEU A 329 2.30 -8.62 14.48
CA LEU A 329 1.68 -8.48 13.16
C LEU A 329 1.88 -9.70 12.25
N THR A 330 2.71 -10.67 12.65
CA THR A 330 3.11 -11.83 11.81
C THR A 330 1.93 -12.66 11.28
N GLN A 331 0.78 -12.65 11.96
CA GLN A 331 -0.43 -13.33 11.51
C GLN A 331 -1.13 -12.65 10.32
N PHE A 332 -0.70 -11.46 9.95
CA PHE A 332 -1.24 -10.65 8.85
C PHE A 332 -0.27 -10.55 7.66
N ILE A 333 0.88 -11.20 7.74
CA ILE A 333 1.91 -11.25 6.71
C ILE A 333 1.77 -12.53 5.88
#